data_e256058da940aefda661dfb22e834332
#
_entry.id   e256058da940aefda661dfb22e834332
#
_cell.length_a   1.000
_cell.length_b   1.000
_cell.length_c   1.000
_cell.angle_alpha   90.00
_cell.angle_beta   90.00
_cell.angle_gamma   90.00
#
_symmetry.space_group_name_H-M   'P 1'
#
loop_
_entity.id
_entity.type
_entity.pdbx_description
1 polymer ?
#
loop_
_entity_poly.entity_id
_entity_poly.type
_entity_poly.pdbx_seq_one_letter_code
_entity_poly.pdbx_strand_id
1 'polypeptide(L)'
;MPFTATRDISYGSDAAAIFDALAQPHDSLLLESADIETKKNLNCLAVLQAALKVTCHGQRIEVRALTEAGETLLPSLEDRFHHRLVSRETTAAVFEFSQSTHPDERERLLAESTADILRFLQLEANYSSPLLPFLGGGFAYDYLATFEELPEVKPGANTYPDYEFLVAQTVLAMDHLQGTAHLEGWDIDDKRLREELDSLASLPAAARPAAPQREKIRAVADVDDAGFRAGVDKLKGNIHAGDIYQVVP
;
A
#
# COMPACT_ATOMS: atom_id res chain seq x y z
N MET A 1 -14.62 16.99 -14.18
CA MET A 1 -13.39 16.20 -14.29
C MET A 1 -12.44 16.69 -13.20
N PRO A 2 -11.75 15.81 -12.50
CA PRO A 2 -10.70 16.22 -11.59
C PRO A 2 -9.58 16.96 -12.32
N PHE A 3 -8.86 17.81 -11.59
CA PHE A 3 -7.67 18.53 -12.05
C PHE A 3 -6.45 17.78 -11.53
N THR A 4 -5.36 17.83 -12.29
CA THR A 4 -4.04 17.35 -11.84
C THR A 4 -3.04 18.48 -11.94
N ALA A 5 -2.07 18.53 -11.02
CA ALA A 5 -1.02 19.52 -11.03
C ALA A 5 0.28 18.93 -10.48
N THR A 6 1.40 19.53 -10.89
CA THR A 6 2.75 19.17 -10.44
C THR A 6 3.44 20.41 -9.91
N ARG A 7 4.26 20.24 -8.86
CA ARG A 7 5.07 21.31 -8.28
C ARG A 7 6.46 20.81 -7.92
N ASP A 8 7.50 21.42 -8.46
CA ASP A 8 8.87 21.16 -8.04
C ASP A 8 9.12 21.66 -6.63
N ILE A 9 9.88 20.90 -5.85
CA ILE A 9 10.34 21.25 -4.51
C ILE A 9 11.86 21.18 -4.42
N SER A 10 12.42 21.81 -3.39
CA SER A 10 13.84 21.71 -3.11
C SER A 10 14.22 20.27 -2.77
N TYR A 11 15.16 19.70 -3.51
CA TYR A 11 15.68 18.36 -3.21
C TYR A 11 16.42 18.34 -1.88
N GLY A 12 16.19 17.30 -1.10
CA GLY A 12 16.96 16.94 0.09
C GLY A 12 17.29 15.44 0.06
N SER A 13 18.45 15.06 0.52
CA SER A 13 18.91 13.66 0.48
C SER A 13 18.26 12.75 1.51
N ASP A 14 17.54 13.31 2.49
CA ASP A 14 16.83 12.55 3.55
C ASP A 14 15.32 12.53 3.23
N ALA A 15 14.91 11.55 2.42
CA ALA A 15 13.52 11.38 2.02
C ALA A 15 12.58 11.14 3.22
N ALA A 16 13.05 10.44 4.25
CA ALA A 16 12.26 10.17 5.44
C ALA A 16 11.99 11.45 6.23
N ALA A 17 12.97 12.38 6.33
CA ALA A 17 12.75 13.66 7.00
C ALA A 17 11.78 14.56 6.22
N ILE A 18 11.85 14.54 4.87
CA ILE A 18 10.91 15.28 4.03
C ILE A 18 9.51 14.69 4.17
N PHE A 19 9.39 13.37 4.12
CA PHE A 19 8.11 12.68 4.32
C PHE A 19 7.50 13.03 5.68
N ASP A 20 8.26 12.96 6.76
CA ASP A 20 7.80 13.29 8.12
C ASP A 20 7.30 14.74 8.24
N ALA A 21 7.88 15.66 7.45
CA ALA A 21 7.47 17.05 7.43
C ALA A 21 6.21 17.32 6.60
N LEU A 22 5.99 16.56 5.52
CA LEU A 22 4.94 16.84 4.53
C LEU A 22 3.74 15.91 4.61
N ALA A 23 3.92 14.67 5.08
CA ALA A 23 2.87 13.67 5.06
C ALA A 23 1.82 13.88 6.15
N GLN A 24 0.61 13.44 5.88
CA GLN A 24 -0.43 13.32 6.90
C GLN A 24 0.02 12.31 7.98
N PRO A 25 -0.34 12.53 9.26
CA PRO A 25 0.10 11.65 10.36
C PRO A 25 -0.38 10.19 10.24
N HIS A 26 -1.45 9.98 9.49
CA HIS A 26 -2.06 8.68 9.26
C HIS A 26 -2.36 8.50 7.77
N ASP A 27 -2.51 7.24 7.35
CA ASP A 27 -2.87 6.89 5.98
C ASP A 27 -1.92 7.54 4.95
N SER A 28 -0.63 7.48 5.24
CA SER A 28 0.48 7.89 4.38
C SER A 28 1.49 6.75 4.22
N LEU A 29 2.31 6.80 3.17
CA LEU A 29 3.22 5.70 2.83
C LEU A 29 4.51 6.25 2.21
N LEU A 30 5.65 5.76 2.66
CA LEU A 30 6.96 6.05 2.07
C LEU A 30 7.54 4.77 1.46
N LEU A 31 7.89 4.83 0.18
CA LEU A 31 8.61 3.80 -0.56
C LEU A 31 9.95 4.36 -1.00
N GLU A 32 11.03 3.77 -0.54
CA GLU A 32 12.38 4.18 -0.89
C GLU A 32 13.17 2.98 -1.44
N SER A 33 13.72 3.14 -2.64
CA SER A 33 14.56 2.11 -3.26
C SER A 33 16.03 2.45 -3.08
N ALA A 34 16.87 1.42 -2.86
CA ALA A 34 18.30 1.55 -2.74
C ALA A 34 19.01 0.53 -3.64
N ASP A 35 20.17 0.92 -4.14
CA ASP A 35 21.06 0.03 -4.85
C ASP A 35 21.58 -1.08 -3.91
N ILE A 36 21.52 -2.32 -4.36
CA ILE A 36 21.85 -3.49 -3.54
C ILE A 36 23.34 -3.53 -3.16
N GLU A 37 24.22 -3.10 -4.06
CA GLU A 37 25.68 -3.16 -3.85
C GLU A 37 26.19 -1.93 -3.10
N THR A 38 25.83 -0.75 -3.58
CA THR A 38 26.35 0.52 -3.02
C THR A 38 25.57 1.01 -1.81
N LYS A 39 24.35 0.47 -1.59
CA LYS A 39 23.39 0.92 -0.55
C LYS A 39 23.00 2.40 -0.68
N LYS A 40 23.19 3.00 -1.86
CA LYS A 40 22.76 4.37 -2.13
C LYS A 40 21.28 4.37 -2.52
N ASN A 41 20.55 5.35 -2.03
CA ASN A 41 19.17 5.57 -2.41
C ASN A 41 19.09 5.96 -3.89
N LEU A 42 18.13 5.39 -4.61
CA LEU A 42 17.91 5.62 -6.03
C LEU A 42 16.68 6.51 -6.25
N ASN A 43 15.53 6.07 -5.78
CA ASN A 43 14.25 6.76 -5.93
C ASN A 43 13.45 6.69 -4.64
N CYS A 44 12.64 7.71 -4.45
CA CYS A 44 11.60 7.73 -3.42
C CYS A 44 10.26 8.06 -4.08
N LEU A 45 9.22 7.35 -3.65
CA LEU A 45 7.83 7.66 -3.94
C LEU A 45 7.06 7.61 -2.63
N ALA A 46 6.35 8.68 -2.31
CA ALA A 46 5.57 8.74 -1.08
C ALA A 46 4.14 9.21 -1.34
N VAL A 47 3.17 8.56 -0.70
CA VAL A 47 1.81 9.07 -0.56
C VAL A 47 1.79 10.01 0.63
N LEU A 48 1.70 11.30 0.39
CA LEU A 48 1.62 12.32 1.43
C LEU A 48 0.20 12.46 1.98
N GLN A 49 -0.79 12.36 1.09
CA GLN A 49 -2.21 12.38 1.39
C GLN A 49 -2.91 11.33 0.53
N ALA A 50 -3.75 10.54 1.14
CA ALA A 50 -4.59 9.58 0.45
C ALA A 50 -6.02 10.11 0.30
N ALA A 51 -6.63 9.89 -0.87
CA ALA A 51 -8.02 10.19 -1.13
C ALA A 51 -8.95 9.10 -0.58
N LEU A 52 -8.56 7.82 -0.77
CA LEU A 52 -9.29 6.67 -0.28
C LEU A 52 -8.35 5.70 0.44
N LYS A 53 -8.94 4.96 1.38
CA LYS A 53 -8.37 3.75 1.97
C LYS A 53 -9.25 2.56 1.60
N VAL A 54 -8.63 1.51 1.10
CA VAL A 54 -9.30 0.26 0.69
C VAL A 54 -8.77 -0.86 1.57
N THR A 55 -9.64 -1.51 2.33
CA THR A 55 -9.29 -2.57 3.28
C THR A 55 -10.10 -3.83 2.98
N CYS A 56 -9.44 -4.97 2.87
CA CYS A 56 -10.05 -6.26 2.57
C CYS A 56 -9.89 -7.23 3.75
N HIS A 57 -10.99 -7.87 4.13
CA HIS A 57 -11.03 -8.99 5.06
C HIS A 57 -11.87 -10.12 4.44
N GLY A 58 -11.23 -11.20 4.02
CA GLY A 58 -11.86 -12.29 3.28
C GLY A 58 -12.49 -11.80 1.99
N GLN A 59 -13.80 -11.94 1.88
CA GLN A 59 -14.56 -11.50 0.71
C GLN A 59 -15.16 -10.09 0.87
N ARG A 60 -14.94 -9.44 2.01
CA ARG A 60 -15.51 -8.14 2.35
C ARG A 60 -14.49 -7.03 2.19
N ILE A 61 -14.87 -5.98 1.47
CA ILE A 61 -14.03 -4.82 1.22
C ILE A 61 -14.73 -3.57 1.75
N GLU A 62 -14.01 -2.79 2.54
CA GLU A 62 -14.41 -1.43 2.90
C GLU A 62 -13.58 -0.44 2.08
N VAL A 63 -14.26 0.49 1.42
CA VAL A 63 -13.65 1.65 0.76
C VAL A 63 -14.08 2.88 1.52
N ARG A 64 -13.12 3.55 2.15
CA ARG A 64 -13.34 4.75 2.97
C ARG A 64 -12.71 5.96 2.33
N ALA A 65 -13.50 7.00 2.12
CA ALA A 65 -13.00 8.30 1.70
C ALA A 65 -12.33 9.01 2.88
N LEU A 66 -11.14 9.54 2.63
CA LEU A 66 -10.33 10.28 3.58
C LEU A 66 -10.38 11.80 3.31
N THR A 67 -10.82 12.18 2.11
CA THR A 67 -10.94 13.57 1.67
C THR A 67 -12.22 13.79 0.86
N GLU A 68 -12.63 15.05 0.67
CA GLU A 68 -13.75 15.40 -0.20
C GLU A 68 -13.53 14.93 -1.65
N ALA A 69 -12.30 15.02 -2.16
CA ALA A 69 -11.96 14.51 -3.48
C ALA A 69 -12.19 13.00 -3.55
N GLY A 70 -11.79 12.26 -2.51
CA GLY A 70 -12.04 10.82 -2.38
C GLY A 70 -13.53 10.45 -2.36
N GLU A 71 -14.37 11.26 -1.70
CA GLU A 71 -15.83 11.03 -1.69
C GLU A 71 -16.43 10.99 -3.10
N THR A 72 -15.86 11.76 -4.02
CA THR A 72 -16.34 11.80 -5.43
C THR A 72 -16.06 10.53 -6.22
N LEU A 73 -15.17 9.68 -5.75
CA LEU A 73 -14.87 8.39 -6.38
C LEU A 73 -15.87 7.29 -5.99
N LEU A 74 -16.50 7.40 -4.81
CA LEU A 74 -17.42 6.38 -4.30
C LEU A 74 -18.61 6.10 -5.20
N PRO A 75 -19.31 7.11 -5.78
CA PRO A 75 -20.44 6.85 -6.68
C PRO A 75 -20.07 6.00 -7.90
N SER A 76 -18.90 6.18 -8.48
CA SER A 76 -18.44 5.38 -9.64
C SER A 76 -18.17 3.93 -9.25
N LEU A 77 -17.63 3.70 -8.05
CA LEU A 77 -17.46 2.35 -7.49
C LEU A 77 -18.82 1.69 -7.24
N GLU A 78 -19.75 2.43 -6.65
CA GLU A 78 -21.11 1.92 -6.38
C GLU A 78 -21.83 1.54 -7.67
N ASP A 79 -21.75 2.36 -8.72
CA ASP A 79 -22.32 2.08 -10.01
C ASP A 79 -21.71 0.82 -10.65
N ARG A 80 -20.39 0.73 -10.65
CA ARG A 80 -19.64 -0.40 -11.22
C ARG A 80 -19.89 -1.72 -10.48
N PHE A 81 -19.96 -1.68 -9.15
CA PHE A 81 -20.08 -2.86 -8.27
C PHE A 81 -21.42 -2.88 -7.51
N HIS A 82 -22.49 -2.30 -8.07
CA HIS A 82 -23.81 -2.21 -7.41
C HIS A 82 -24.34 -3.58 -6.94
N HIS A 83 -24.04 -4.65 -7.68
CA HIS A 83 -24.44 -6.02 -7.36
C HIS A 83 -23.63 -6.64 -6.21
N ARG A 84 -22.57 -5.98 -5.75
CA ARG A 84 -21.71 -6.37 -4.61
C ARG A 84 -21.87 -5.44 -3.42
N LEU A 85 -22.59 -4.33 -3.58
CA LEU A 85 -22.76 -3.32 -2.54
C LEU A 85 -23.59 -3.86 -1.38
N VAL A 86 -23.02 -3.83 -0.17
CA VAL A 86 -23.67 -4.26 1.09
C VAL A 86 -24.21 -3.07 1.87
N SER A 87 -23.40 -2.03 1.98
CA SER A 87 -23.80 -0.82 2.71
C SER A 87 -23.10 0.43 2.15
N ARG A 88 -23.74 1.56 2.36
CA ARG A 88 -23.27 2.88 1.94
C ARG A 88 -23.46 3.90 3.06
N GLU A 89 -22.38 4.61 3.36
CA GLU A 89 -22.37 5.79 4.24
C GLU A 89 -21.81 6.98 3.43
N THR A 90 -21.89 8.19 3.97
CA THR A 90 -21.41 9.40 3.27
C THR A 90 -19.95 9.25 2.81
N THR A 91 -19.10 8.70 3.66
CA THR A 91 -17.66 8.59 3.44
C THR A 91 -17.16 7.15 3.26
N ALA A 92 -18.05 6.16 3.18
CA ALA A 92 -17.63 4.77 3.05
C ALA A 92 -18.64 3.94 2.26
N ALA A 93 -18.13 2.95 1.53
CA ALA A 93 -18.92 1.92 0.88
C ALA A 93 -18.33 0.54 1.21
N VAL A 94 -19.19 -0.44 1.42
CA VAL A 94 -18.79 -1.82 1.72
C VAL A 94 -19.32 -2.73 0.63
N PHE A 95 -18.42 -3.54 0.09
CA PHE A 95 -18.73 -4.53 -0.95
C PHE A 95 -18.44 -5.93 -0.44
N GLU A 96 -19.19 -6.92 -0.92
CA GLU A 96 -18.98 -8.32 -0.60
C GLU A 96 -18.94 -9.16 -1.88
N PHE A 97 -17.85 -9.83 -2.07
CA PHE A 97 -17.61 -10.72 -3.20
C PHE A 97 -17.90 -12.18 -2.78
N SER A 98 -17.84 -13.06 -3.75
CA SER A 98 -17.97 -14.51 -3.49
C SER A 98 -16.77 -15.20 -4.10
N GLN A 99 -16.18 -16.11 -3.36
CA GLN A 99 -15.13 -16.97 -3.90
C GLN A 99 -15.69 -17.79 -5.07
N SER A 100 -14.97 -17.84 -6.17
CA SER A 100 -15.35 -18.68 -7.29
C SER A 100 -15.10 -20.16 -6.94
N THR A 101 -16.11 -21.00 -7.16
CA THR A 101 -16.03 -22.45 -6.96
C THR A 101 -15.90 -23.21 -8.29
N HIS A 102 -15.53 -22.51 -9.37
CA HIS A 102 -15.41 -23.14 -10.68
C HIS A 102 -14.31 -24.22 -10.67
N PRO A 103 -14.52 -25.41 -11.22
CA PRO A 103 -13.55 -26.51 -11.17
C PRO A 103 -12.28 -26.22 -11.99
N ASP A 104 -12.39 -25.43 -13.06
CA ASP A 104 -11.24 -24.99 -13.86
C ASP A 104 -10.53 -23.82 -13.20
N GLU A 105 -9.23 -23.95 -12.98
CA GLU A 105 -8.39 -22.93 -12.32
C GLU A 105 -8.37 -21.60 -13.11
N ARG A 106 -8.28 -21.68 -14.44
CA ARG A 106 -8.25 -20.47 -15.28
C ARG A 106 -9.55 -19.68 -15.14
N GLU A 107 -10.68 -20.36 -15.13
CA GLU A 107 -11.98 -19.71 -14.94
C GLU A 107 -12.12 -19.12 -13.54
N ARG A 108 -11.57 -19.77 -12.50
CA ARG A 108 -11.50 -19.18 -11.16
C ARG A 108 -10.70 -17.90 -11.12
N LEU A 109 -9.52 -17.90 -11.77
CA LEU A 109 -8.63 -16.72 -11.80
C LEU A 109 -9.20 -15.55 -12.65
N LEU A 110 -10.09 -15.85 -13.59
CA LEU A 110 -10.78 -14.84 -14.40
C LEU A 110 -12.09 -14.36 -13.78
N ALA A 111 -12.56 -15.03 -12.73
CA ALA A 111 -13.78 -14.62 -12.04
C ALA A 111 -13.59 -13.27 -11.32
N GLU A 112 -14.68 -12.54 -11.17
CA GLU A 112 -14.70 -11.30 -10.40
C GLU A 112 -14.25 -11.55 -8.96
N SER A 113 -13.32 -10.74 -8.49
CA SER A 113 -12.65 -10.92 -7.20
C SER A 113 -12.54 -9.61 -6.42
N THR A 114 -12.12 -9.71 -5.17
CA THR A 114 -11.87 -8.55 -4.30
C THR A 114 -10.83 -7.59 -4.87
N ALA A 115 -9.91 -8.07 -5.74
CA ALA A 115 -8.92 -7.22 -6.40
C ALA A 115 -9.50 -6.30 -7.49
N ASP A 116 -10.73 -6.56 -7.95
CA ASP A 116 -11.33 -5.75 -9.02
C ASP A 116 -11.66 -4.33 -8.57
N ILE A 117 -11.89 -4.11 -7.27
CA ILE A 117 -11.97 -2.76 -6.69
C ILE A 117 -10.67 -1.98 -6.94
N LEU A 118 -9.53 -2.61 -6.67
CA LEU A 118 -8.22 -1.98 -6.88
C LEU A 118 -7.95 -1.73 -8.37
N ARG A 119 -8.28 -2.70 -9.24
CA ARG A 119 -8.15 -2.56 -10.69
C ARG A 119 -8.99 -1.42 -11.23
N PHE A 120 -10.24 -1.29 -10.78
CA PHE A 120 -11.12 -0.20 -11.17
C PHE A 120 -10.52 1.15 -10.78
N LEU A 121 -10.10 1.32 -9.53
CA LEU A 121 -9.49 2.56 -9.03
C LEU A 121 -8.21 2.94 -9.77
N GLN A 122 -7.44 1.94 -10.25
CA GLN A 122 -6.19 2.16 -10.98
C GLN A 122 -6.42 2.41 -12.47
N LEU A 123 -7.28 1.65 -13.12
CA LEU A 123 -7.36 1.59 -14.57
C LEU A 123 -8.50 2.42 -15.16
N GLU A 124 -9.56 2.66 -14.38
CA GLU A 124 -10.75 3.38 -14.82
C GLU A 124 -10.87 4.77 -14.14
N ALA A 125 -9.80 5.27 -13.56
CA ALA A 125 -9.76 6.62 -13.00
C ALA A 125 -10.01 7.67 -14.09
N ASN A 126 -10.79 8.70 -13.75
CA ASN A 126 -11.12 9.81 -14.63
C ASN A 126 -10.12 10.98 -14.54
N TYR A 127 -8.95 10.75 -13.96
CA TYR A 127 -7.81 11.64 -13.89
C TYR A 127 -6.52 10.86 -14.22
N SER A 128 -5.52 11.55 -14.74
CA SER A 128 -4.23 10.95 -15.09
C SER A 128 -3.12 11.98 -15.06
N SER A 129 -1.98 11.58 -14.52
CA SER A 129 -0.70 12.28 -14.59
C SER A 129 0.43 11.22 -14.62
N PRO A 130 1.72 11.58 -14.75
CA PRO A 130 2.78 10.59 -14.81
C PRO A 130 2.82 9.59 -13.67
N LEU A 131 2.42 10.00 -12.45
CA LEU A 131 2.42 9.15 -11.26
C LEU A 131 1.01 8.77 -10.78
N LEU A 132 -0.03 9.44 -11.24
CA LEU A 132 -1.40 9.22 -10.78
C LEU A 132 -2.29 8.64 -11.90
N PRO A 133 -3.24 7.74 -11.57
CA PRO A 133 -3.57 7.23 -10.25
C PRO A 133 -2.49 6.30 -9.68
N PHE A 134 -2.21 6.43 -8.39
CA PHE A 134 -1.28 5.56 -7.67
C PHE A 134 -1.98 4.92 -6.47
N LEU A 135 -1.84 3.60 -6.36
CA LEU A 135 -2.29 2.81 -5.23
C LEU A 135 -1.08 2.26 -4.48
N GLY A 136 -0.85 2.75 -3.27
CA GLY A 136 0.23 2.30 -2.39
C GLY A 136 -0.30 1.44 -1.26
N GLY A 137 0.28 0.27 -1.04
CA GLY A 137 -0.15 -0.64 0.01
C GLY A 137 0.44 -2.02 -0.14
N GLY A 138 -0.23 -3.04 0.40
CA GLY A 138 0.25 -4.40 0.34
C GLY A 138 -0.83 -5.45 0.49
N PHE A 139 -0.55 -6.62 -0.06
CA PHE A 139 -1.29 -7.84 0.18
C PHE A 139 -0.62 -8.62 1.32
N ALA A 140 -1.40 -9.11 2.26
CA ALA A 140 -0.94 -10.12 3.20
C ALA A 140 -0.69 -11.44 2.46
N TYR A 141 0.20 -12.27 3.00
CA TYR A 141 0.44 -13.60 2.42
C TYR A 141 -0.84 -14.44 2.36
N ASP A 142 -1.69 -14.29 3.38
CA ASP A 142 -2.93 -15.06 3.53
C ASP A 142 -4.04 -14.61 2.55
N TYR A 143 -3.83 -13.54 1.78
CA TYR A 143 -4.77 -13.11 0.72
C TYR A 143 -5.09 -14.25 -0.27
N LEU A 144 -4.17 -15.20 -0.43
CA LEU A 144 -4.37 -16.41 -1.23
C LEU A 144 -5.66 -17.16 -0.83
N ALA A 145 -6.03 -17.18 0.46
CA ALA A 145 -7.23 -17.84 0.95
C ALA A 145 -8.55 -17.23 0.43
N THR A 146 -8.50 -16.01 -0.16
CA THR A 146 -9.71 -15.39 -0.74
C THR A 146 -10.12 -16.02 -2.07
N PHE A 147 -9.24 -16.73 -2.77
CA PHE A 147 -9.50 -17.38 -4.06
C PHE A 147 -9.04 -18.83 -4.16
N GLU A 148 -8.27 -19.34 -3.19
CA GLU A 148 -7.91 -20.76 -3.10
C GLU A 148 -8.42 -21.38 -1.79
N GLU A 149 -8.86 -22.63 -1.85
CA GLU A 149 -9.22 -23.39 -0.67
C GLU A 149 -7.95 -23.88 0.02
N LEU A 150 -7.63 -23.30 1.17
CA LEU A 150 -6.47 -23.67 1.96
C LEU A 150 -6.87 -24.61 3.11
N PRO A 151 -5.94 -25.48 3.58
CA PRO A 151 -6.14 -26.22 4.81
C PRO A 151 -6.41 -25.28 5.98
N GLU A 152 -7.22 -25.73 6.95
CA GLU A 152 -7.52 -24.93 8.14
C GLU A 152 -6.23 -24.55 8.87
N VAL A 153 -5.99 -23.24 8.99
CA VAL A 153 -4.83 -22.67 9.67
C VAL A 153 -5.27 -22.15 11.04
N LYS A 154 -4.48 -22.42 12.06
CA LYS A 154 -4.74 -21.88 13.41
C LYS A 154 -4.72 -20.34 13.34
N PRO A 155 -5.68 -19.67 14.00
CA PRO A 155 -5.67 -18.22 14.10
C PRO A 155 -4.32 -17.73 14.66
N GLY A 156 -3.64 -16.86 13.93
CA GLY A 156 -2.43 -16.19 14.38
C GLY A 156 -2.72 -14.97 15.25
N ALA A 157 -1.69 -14.41 15.86
CA ALA A 157 -1.78 -13.13 16.56
C ALA A 157 -1.88 -11.92 15.61
N ASN A 158 -1.61 -12.14 14.33
CA ASN A 158 -1.68 -11.11 13.30
C ASN A 158 -3.15 -10.82 12.95
N THR A 159 -3.56 -9.56 13.07
CA THR A 159 -4.90 -9.07 12.72
C THR A 159 -4.88 -8.14 11.51
N TYR A 160 -3.76 -8.11 10.77
CA TYR A 160 -3.65 -7.30 9.56
C TYR A 160 -4.67 -7.78 8.51
N PRO A 161 -5.30 -6.86 7.74
CA PRO A 161 -6.22 -7.24 6.67
C PRO A 161 -5.53 -8.05 5.57
N ASP A 162 -6.32 -8.76 4.76
CA ASP A 162 -5.81 -9.52 3.62
C ASP A 162 -5.14 -8.60 2.58
N TYR A 163 -5.64 -7.38 2.46
CA TYR A 163 -4.90 -6.27 1.87
C TYR A 163 -5.36 -4.92 2.42
N GLU A 164 -4.46 -3.95 2.38
CA GLU A 164 -4.77 -2.54 2.61
C GLU A 164 -4.04 -1.69 1.59
N PHE A 165 -4.77 -0.80 0.91
CA PHE A 165 -4.24 0.12 -0.08
C PHE A 165 -4.76 1.53 0.13
N LEU A 166 -3.87 2.49 -0.09
CA LEU A 166 -4.16 3.92 -0.15
C LEU A 166 -4.23 4.35 -1.61
N VAL A 167 -5.32 4.99 -2.01
CA VAL A 167 -5.40 5.69 -3.30
C VAL A 167 -4.87 7.10 -3.08
N ALA A 168 -3.74 7.40 -3.70
CA ALA A 168 -3.07 8.67 -3.49
C ALA A 168 -3.89 9.85 -4.01
N GLN A 169 -3.91 10.94 -3.25
CA GLN A 169 -4.33 12.26 -3.70
C GLN A 169 -3.12 13.12 -4.00
N THR A 170 -2.14 13.14 -3.10
CA THR A 170 -0.88 13.88 -3.27
C THR A 170 0.29 12.94 -3.05
N VAL A 171 1.23 12.93 -4.00
CA VAL A 171 2.45 12.13 -3.96
C VAL A 171 3.68 13.02 -4.01
N LEU A 172 4.76 12.56 -3.40
CA LEU A 172 6.12 13.08 -3.55
C LEU A 172 6.93 12.06 -4.35
N ALA A 173 7.61 12.52 -5.39
CA ALA A 173 8.62 11.72 -6.09
C ALA A 173 9.98 12.36 -5.98
N MET A 174 11.01 11.55 -5.76
CA MET A 174 12.40 12.01 -5.70
C MET A 174 13.29 11.08 -6.51
N ASP A 175 14.20 11.68 -7.28
CA ASP A 175 15.29 11.00 -7.96
C ASP A 175 16.61 11.40 -7.28
N HIS A 176 17.20 10.48 -6.53
CA HIS A 176 18.43 10.73 -5.79
C HIS A 176 19.66 10.77 -6.70
N LEU A 177 19.59 10.21 -7.91
CA LEU A 177 20.69 10.25 -8.87
C LEU A 177 20.75 11.59 -9.58
N GLN A 178 19.58 12.17 -9.88
CA GLN A 178 19.49 13.49 -10.54
C GLN A 178 19.41 14.63 -9.52
N GLY A 179 19.12 14.34 -8.26
CA GLY A 179 18.94 15.36 -7.23
C GLY A 179 17.70 16.21 -7.46
N THR A 180 16.61 15.59 -7.91
CA THR A 180 15.33 16.27 -8.17
C THR A 180 14.22 15.74 -7.25
N ALA A 181 13.26 16.62 -6.96
CA ALA A 181 12.06 16.27 -6.20
C ALA A 181 10.87 17.07 -6.68
N HIS A 182 9.70 16.43 -6.77
CA HIS A 182 8.46 17.12 -7.12
C HIS A 182 7.24 16.50 -6.42
N LEU A 183 6.22 17.30 -6.27
CA LEU A 183 4.90 16.92 -5.83
C LEU A 183 4.00 16.74 -7.04
N GLU A 184 3.12 15.75 -6.98
CA GLU A 184 2.03 15.55 -7.93
C GLU A 184 0.73 15.34 -7.17
N GLY A 185 -0.34 15.97 -7.60
CA GLY A 185 -1.62 15.86 -6.91
C GLY A 185 -2.81 15.95 -7.86
N TRP A 186 -3.97 15.56 -7.36
CA TRP A 186 -5.25 15.73 -8.02
C TRP A 186 -6.33 16.20 -7.04
N ASP A 187 -7.31 16.97 -7.53
CA ASP A 187 -8.46 17.43 -6.77
C ASP A 187 -9.62 17.75 -7.73
N ILE A 188 -10.82 17.93 -7.18
CA ILE A 188 -12.00 18.42 -7.89
C ILE A 188 -12.02 19.93 -8.02
N ASP A 189 -11.18 20.66 -7.27
CA ASP A 189 -10.98 22.10 -7.28
C ASP A 189 -9.53 22.44 -7.64
N ASP A 190 -9.30 23.03 -8.84
CA ASP A 190 -7.97 23.40 -9.34
C ASP A 190 -7.26 24.42 -8.44
N LYS A 191 -8.03 25.36 -7.88
CA LYS A 191 -7.43 26.40 -7.01
C LYS A 191 -6.93 25.79 -5.71
N ARG A 192 -7.76 24.98 -5.06
CA ARG A 192 -7.40 24.28 -3.82
C ARG A 192 -6.18 23.37 -4.04
N LEU A 193 -6.14 22.60 -5.14
CA LEU A 193 -5.00 21.77 -5.49
C LEU A 193 -3.70 22.57 -5.57
N ARG A 194 -3.72 23.70 -6.30
CA ARG A 194 -2.50 24.52 -6.45
C ARG A 194 -2.07 25.15 -5.14
N GLU A 195 -3.00 25.69 -4.36
CA GLU A 195 -2.73 26.26 -3.05
C GLU A 195 -2.12 25.23 -2.09
N GLU A 196 -2.61 23.99 -2.12
CA GLU A 196 -2.08 22.88 -1.33
C GLU A 196 -0.65 22.53 -1.75
N LEU A 197 -0.41 22.30 -3.05
CA LEU A 197 0.93 22.00 -3.56
C LEU A 197 1.93 23.14 -3.29
N ASP A 198 1.52 24.40 -3.43
CA ASP A 198 2.35 25.57 -3.11
C ASP A 198 2.67 25.65 -1.61
N SER A 199 1.69 25.34 -0.77
CA SER A 199 1.88 25.27 0.69
C SER A 199 2.91 24.20 1.06
N LEU A 200 2.75 22.98 0.56
CA LEU A 200 3.69 21.87 0.79
C LEU A 200 5.09 22.21 0.27
N ALA A 201 5.19 22.79 -0.93
CA ALA A 201 6.47 23.18 -1.52
C ALA A 201 7.20 24.31 -0.74
N SER A 202 6.48 25.09 0.03
CA SER A 202 7.04 26.17 0.85
C SER A 202 7.54 25.72 2.22
N LEU A 203 7.19 24.50 2.65
CA LEU A 203 7.62 23.99 3.95
C LEU A 203 9.14 23.73 3.94
N PRO A 204 9.88 24.19 4.96
CA PRO A 204 11.29 23.89 5.05
C PRO A 204 11.50 22.39 5.24
N ALA A 205 12.52 21.83 4.60
CA ALA A 205 12.96 20.47 4.90
C ALA A 205 13.21 20.36 6.41
N ALA A 206 12.46 19.51 7.08
CA ALA A 206 12.59 19.34 8.52
C ALA A 206 13.99 18.84 8.86
N ALA A 207 14.61 19.41 9.88
CA ALA A 207 15.82 18.84 10.43
C ALA A 207 15.46 17.49 11.06
N ARG A 208 16.19 16.44 10.70
CA ARG A 208 15.99 15.10 11.25
C ARG A 208 15.98 15.16 12.79
N PRO A 209 14.95 14.64 13.45
CA PRO A 209 14.96 14.56 14.91
C PRO A 209 16.20 13.79 15.37
N ALA A 210 16.79 14.23 16.48
CA ALA A 210 17.92 13.50 17.07
C ALA A 210 17.51 12.03 17.30
N ALA A 211 18.35 11.10 16.85
CA ALA A 211 18.06 9.67 17.01
C ALA A 211 17.80 9.38 18.51
N PRO A 212 16.70 8.71 18.86
CA PRO A 212 16.42 8.36 20.24
C PRO A 212 17.59 7.57 20.83
N GLN A 213 17.92 7.84 22.08
CA GLN A 213 18.94 7.04 22.77
C GLN A 213 18.48 5.58 22.76
N ARG A 214 19.27 4.72 22.12
CA ARG A 214 18.97 3.28 22.05
C ARG A 214 19.16 2.68 23.44
N GLU A 215 18.06 2.28 24.06
CA GLU A 215 18.15 1.37 25.21
C GLU A 215 18.76 0.03 24.76
N LYS A 216 19.58 -0.59 25.61
CA LYS A 216 20.11 -1.92 25.33
C LYS A 216 18.96 -2.93 25.39
N ILE A 217 18.38 -3.25 24.26
CA ILE A 217 17.37 -4.30 24.14
C ILE A 217 18.07 -5.65 24.29
N ARG A 218 17.66 -6.44 25.28
CA ARG A 218 18.06 -7.83 25.39
C ARG A 218 17.09 -8.68 24.59
N ALA A 219 17.52 -9.15 23.42
CA ALA A 219 16.76 -10.13 22.67
C ALA A 219 16.86 -11.50 23.38
N VAL A 220 15.70 -12.15 23.56
CA VAL A 220 15.61 -13.51 24.06
C VAL A 220 15.01 -14.35 22.93
N ALA A 221 15.76 -15.33 22.43
CA ALA A 221 15.27 -16.26 21.44
C ALA A 221 14.36 -17.29 22.12
N ASP A 222 13.28 -17.68 21.43
CA ASP A 222 12.35 -18.74 21.85
C ASP A 222 12.94 -20.13 21.63
N VAL A 223 13.91 -20.26 20.72
CA VAL A 223 14.65 -21.49 20.41
C VAL A 223 16.15 -21.22 20.58
N ASP A 224 16.88 -22.09 21.26
CA ASP A 224 18.31 -21.99 21.39
C ASP A 224 19.07 -22.39 20.10
N ASP A 225 20.36 -22.09 20.02
CA ASP A 225 21.19 -22.37 18.85
C ASP A 225 21.19 -23.86 18.44
N ALA A 226 21.10 -24.77 19.38
CA ALA A 226 21.10 -26.21 19.10
C ALA A 226 19.76 -26.63 18.49
N GLY A 227 18.65 -26.16 19.03
CA GLY A 227 17.31 -26.38 18.53
C GLY A 227 17.13 -25.81 17.13
N PHE A 228 17.63 -24.58 16.89
CA PHE A 228 17.59 -23.94 15.57
C PHE A 228 18.36 -24.76 14.52
N ARG A 229 19.60 -25.19 14.83
CA ARG A 229 20.40 -26.01 13.92
C ARG A 229 19.74 -27.36 13.62
N ALA A 230 19.17 -28.03 14.63
CA ALA A 230 18.44 -29.27 14.42
C ALA A 230 17.22 -29.08 13.52
N GLY A 231 16.49 -27.95 13.65
CA GLY A 231 15.41 -27.55 12.75
C GLY A 231 15.88 -27.40 11.31
N VAL A 232 16.99 -26.68 11.10
CA VAL A 232 17.60 -26.48 9.76
C VAL A 232 17.99 -27.83 9.15
N ASP A 233 18.63 -28.75 9.90
CA ASP A 233 19.05 -30.04 9.38
C ASP A 233 17.85 -30.92 8.99
N LYS A 234 16.76 -30.87 9.75
CA LYS A 234 15.50 -31.53 9.40
C LYS A 234 14.93 -30.99 8.08
N LEU A 235 14.87 -29.67 7.92
CA LEU A 235 14.35 -29.02 6.71
C LEU A 235 15.22 -29.29 5.49
N LYS A 236 16.55 -29.37 5.65
CA LYS A 236 17.46 -29.85 4.59
C LYS A 236 17.12 -31.27 4.16
N GLY A 237 16.75 -32.14 5.10
CA GLY A 237 16.26 -33.48 4.79
C GLY A 237 15.05 -33.46 3.87
N ASN A 238 14.06 -32.58 4.13
CA ASN A 238 12.88 -32.44 3.30
C ASN A 238 13.22 -31.90 1.89
N ILE A 239 14.20 -30.97 1.77
CA ILE A 239 14.69 -30.50 0.46
C ILE A 239 15.30 -31.66 -0.31
N HIS A 240 16.14 -32.50 0.32
CA HIS A 240 16.75 -33.67 -0.33
C HIS A 240 15.73 -34.74 -0.72
N ALA A 241 14.65 -34.89 0.04
CA ALA A 241 13.54 -35.78 -0.26
C ALA A 241 12.66 -35.29 -1.42
N GLY A 242 12.78 -34.02 -1.81
CA GLY A 242 11.96 -33.38 -2.85
C GLY A 242 10.59 -32.89 -2.36
N ASP A 243 10.37 -32.84 -1.05
CA ASP A 243 9.11 -32.37 -0.46
C ASP A 243 8.96 -30.83 -0.64
N ILE A 244 10.07 -30.10 -0.56
CA ILE A 244 10.15 -28.64 -0.69
C ILE A 244 11.45 -28.26 -1.40
N TYR A 245 11.49 -27.09 -2.03
CA TYR A 245 12.72 -26.57 -2.67
C TYR A 245 13.29 -25.34 -1.96
N GLN A 246 12.49 -24.67 -1.12
CA GLN A 246 12.90 -23.53 -0.31
C GLN A 246 12.06 -23.48 0.97
N VAL A 247 12.66 -23.06 2.07
CA VAL A 247 12.00 -22.88 3.36
C VAL A 247 12.76 -21.88 4.22
N VAL A 248 12.05 -21.08 5.00
CA VAL A 248 12.59 -20.24 6.07
C VAL A 248 12.21 -20.89 7.38
N PRO A 249 13.19 -21.34 8.18
CA PRO A 249 12.96 -21.99 9.46
C PRO A 249 12.48 -21.01 10.53
#